data_3bdffcf633b7083bfe09d644680caa57
#
_entry.id   3bdffcf633b7083bfe09d644680caa57
#
_cell.length_a   1.000
_cell.length_b   1.000
_cell.length_c   1.000
_cell.angle_alpha   90.00
_cell.angle_beta   90.00
_cell.angle_gamma   90.00
#
_symmetry.space_group_name_H-M   'P 1'
#
loop_
_entity.id
_entity.type
_entity.pdbx_description
1 polymer ?
#
loop_
_entity_poly.entity_id
_entity_poly.type
_entity_poly.pdbx_seq_one_letter_code
_entity_poly.pdbx_strand_id
1 'polypeptide(L)'
;MLLHQKIKEVDDFFKRLSIRKPRGVYFYRINSYDETILEFIRKYYELAKKDGAIIDTHIENPTADNIAYFNEIIGDRYVHGPGFIADALKRWLPRIRDYERASMADGIFDTLEVLRRQGKNIEILKNNFTRIMCWLYYNFYNIMERLGSEDIPKIIFWGNVNFSELSTLNILSNAGADIILLQPGGDSQYLAIDPKSQFSIDLKMGSEGFPPGFNLDWLLKLYEDDKNKKMLYSGNVNIKPNTNAWLSGDIFEDLKNIKRGENTAFFYNMFVRINGCDDRNNYTNELYLLYQDLKRANRKVQVINNSITNPSVDEIAKIKRGNYANENQLILDLKTNIKFTNNTFLDVARDAFVDTMIETSKLMNMDLNKIMNKGIYILCWINRYIVELMNGMDIHSPTPILIYFGSVE
;
A
#
# COMPACT_ATOMS: atom_id res chain seq x y z
N MET A 1 -4.09 -5.48 36.56
CA MET A 1 -3.62 -4.38 35.73
C MET A 1 -2.20 -4.66 35.30
N LEU A 2 -1.91 -4.63 34.00
CA LEU A 2 -0.55 -4.68 33.49
C LEU A 2 0.04 -3.28 33.53
N LEU A 3 1.30 -3.18 33.95
CA LEU A 3 1.96 -1.87 34.08
C LEU A 3 2.60 -1.47 32.74
N HIS A 4 2.58 -0.17 32.47
CA HIS A 4 3.32 0.39 31.35
C HIS A 4 4.82 0.25 31.61
N GLN A 5 5.53 -0.33 30.66
CA GLN A 5 6.97 -0.59 30.74
C GLN A 5 7.73 0.32 29.79
N LYS A 6 9.00 0.56 30.11
CA LYS A 6 9.91 1.24 29.19
C LYS A 6 10.56 0.21 28.28
N ILE A 7 10.53 0.48 26.95
CA ILE A 7 11.27 -0.31 25.97
C ILE A 7 12.78 -0.02 26.13
N LYS A 8 13.60 -1.00 25.80
CA LYS A 8 15.05 -0.82 25.64
C LYS A 8 15.39 -0.57 24.17
N GLU A 9 14.68 -1.22 23.30
CA GLU A 9 14.77 -1.13 21.84
C GLU A 9 13.38 -1.23 21.22
N VAL A 10 13.23 -0.72 20.02
CA VAL A 10 11.92 -0.66 19.31
C VAL A 10 11.35 -2.06 19.07
N ASP A 11 12.22 -3.06 18.89
CA ASP A 11 11.83 -4.45 18.69
C ASP A 11 11.18 -5.09 19.92
N ASP A 12 11.29 -4.48 21.11
CA ASP A 12 10.58 -4.95 22.30
C ASP A 12 9.06 -5.00 22.09
N PHE A 13 8.50 -4.13 21.28
CA PHE A 13 7.07 -4.15 20.93
C PHE A 13 6.60 -5.46 20.27
N PHE A 14 7.50 -6.18 19.62
CA PHE A 14 7.19 -7.42 18.91
C PHE A 14 7.44 -8.68 19.75
N LYS A 15 7.93 -8.52 20.98
CA LYS A 15 8.16 -9.63 21.92
C LYS A 15 6.84 -10.08 22.55
N ARG A 16 6.68 -11.39 22.74
CA ARG A 16 5.57 -11.98 23.49
C ARG A 16 5.58 -11.55 24.95
N LEU A 17 4.42 -11.54 25.60
CA LEU A 17 4.27 -11.06 26.97
C LEU A 17 5.17 -11.79 27.97
N SER A 18 5.36 -13.11 27.84
CA SER A 18 6.20 -13.92 28.73
C SER A 18 7.70 -13.61 28.62
N ILE A 19 8.14 -13.11 27.47
CA ILE A 19 9.55 -12.78 27.22
C ILE A 19 9.91 -11.39 27.74
N ARG A 20 8.92 -10.51 27.92
CA ARG A 20 9.15 -9.14 28.40
C ARG A 20 9.59 -9.12 29.83
N LYS A 21 10.66 -8.40 30.11
CA LYS A 21 11.24 -8.27 31.47
C LYS A 21 11.47 -6.78 31.79
N PRO A 22 10.65 -6.19 32.68
CA PRO A 22 9.53 -6.77 33.44
C PRO A 22 8.32 -7.05 32.52
N ARG A 23 7.45 -7.97 32.97
CA ARG A 23 6.20 -8.30 32.29
C ARG A 23 5.26 -7.07 32.26
N GLY A 24 4.83 -6.64 31.09
CA GLY A 24 3.97 -5.46 30.97
C GLY A 24 3.67 -5.10 29.53
N VAL A 25 3.01 -3.99 29.35
CA VAL A 25 2.55 -3.44 28.07
C VAL A 25 3.25 -2.14 27.77
N TYR A 26 3.16 -1.73 26.51
CA TYR A 26 3.77 -0.52 26.02
C TYR A 26 2.70 0.47 25.56
N PHE A 27 2.73 1.67 26.13
CA PHE A 27 1.91 2.77 25.69
C PHE A 27 2.80 3.97 25.39
N TYR A 28 3.00 4.24 24.09
CA TYR A 28 3.92 5.24 23.63
C TYR A 28 3.26 6.23 22.68
N ARG A 29 3.75 7.47 22.68
CA ARG A 29 3.43 8.47 21.68
C ARG A 29 4.69 8.82 20.89
N ILE A 30 4.51 9.13 19.63
CA ILE A 30 5.56 9.43 18.65
C ILE A 30 5.22 10.76 18.03
N ASN A 31 6.07 11.76 18.27
CA ASN A 31 5.91 13.15 17.83
C ASN A 31 6.97 13.55 16.82
N SER A 32 7.96 12.71 16.60
CA SER A 32 9.12 12.97 15.76
C SER A 32 9.26 11.90 14.70
N TYR A 33 9.94 12.25 13.63
CA TYR A 33 10.08 11.43 12.44
C TYR A 33 11.54 11.29 12.04
N ASP A 34 11.90 10.10 11.59
CA ASP A 34 13.05 9.80 10.75
C ASP A 34 12.74 8.56 9.88
N GLU A 35 13.63 8.22 8.97
CA GLU A 35 13.40 7.08 8.08
C GLU A 35 13.35 5.73 8.82
N THR A 36 13.96 5.61 9.98
CA THR A 36 14.00 4.34 10.75
C THR A 36 12.65 4.05 11.39
N ILE A 37 11.89 5.10 11.72
CA ILE A 37 10.58 4.96 12.34
C ILE A 37 9.54 4.39 11.36
N LEU A 38 9.71 4.62 10.06
CA LEU A 38 8.79 4.13 9.03
C LEU A 38 8.66 2.62 9.04
N GLU A 39 9.78 1.90 9.12
CA GLU A 39 9.75 0.43 9.14
C GLU A 39 9.09 -0.09 10.41
N PHE A 40 9.35 0.56 11.56
CA PHE A 40 8.69 0.24 12.83
C PHE A 40 7.17 0.46 12.75
N ILE A 41 6.73 1.64 12.33
CA ILE A 41 5.30 1.98 12.26
C ILE A 41 4.59 1.02 11.30
N ARG A 42 5.19 0.68 10.18
CA ARG A 42 4.63 -0.27 9.22
C ARG A 42 4.45 -1.66 9.82
N LYS A 43 5.51 -2.21 10.41
CA LYS A 43 5.45 -3.53 11.05
C LYS A 43 4.40 -3.57 12.16
N TYR A 44 4.30 -2.47 12.90
CA TYR A 44 3.28 -2.31 13.94
C TYR A 44 1.87 -2.22 13.34
N TYR A 45 1.70 -1.46 12.26
CA TYR A 45 0.44 -1.32 11.54
C TYR A 45 -0.05 -2.66 10.98
N GLU A 46 0.82 -3.47 10.39
CA GLU A 46 0.46 -4.81 9.90
C GLU A 46 -0.08 -5.71 11.02
N LEU A 47 0.54 -5.67 12.18
CA LEU A 47 0.06 -6.40 13.35
C LEU A 47 -1.26 -5.83 13.88
N ALA A 48 -1.41 -4.51 13.92
CA ALA A 48 -2.64 -3.85 14.30
C ALA A 48 -3.79 -4.18 13.34
N LYS A 49 -3.53 -4.22 12.03
CA LYS A 49 -4.50 -4.59 10.99
C LYS A 49 -4.94 -6.05 11.12
N LYS A 50 -4.01 -6.94 11.44
CA LYS A 50 -4.30 -8.38 11.54
C LYS A 50 -5.05 -8.74 12.82
N ASP A 51 -4.58 -8.27 13.95
CA ASP A 51 -4.93 -8.78 15.28
C ASP A 51 -5.16 -7.66 16.31
N GLY A 52 -5.39 -6.43 15.87
CA GLY A 52 -5.48 -5.25 16.70
C GLY A 52 -6.57 -4.28 16.27
N ALA A 53 -6.27 -2.98 16.40
CA ALA A 53 -7.15 -1.90 15.96
C ALA A 53 -6.34 -0.74 15.35
N ILE A 54 -6.90 -0.12 14.32
CA ILE A 54 -6.35 1.07 13.66
C ILE A 54 -7.40 2.16 13.79
N ILE A 55 -6.99 3.31 14.31
CA ILE A 55 -7.85 4.49 14.49
C ILE A 55 -7.20 5.63 13.71
N ASP A 56 -7.93 6.14 12.74
CA ASP A 56 -7.55 7.30 11.96
C ASP A 56 -8.34 8.51 12.44
N THR A 57 -7.62 9.50 12.96
CA THR A 57 -8.10 10.78 13.50
C THR A 57 -8.93 10.71 14.77
N HIS A 58 -10.01 9.94 14.85
CA HIS A 58 -10.90 9.85 16.01
C HIS A 58 -11.56 8.47 16.13
N ILE A 59 -11.91 8.10 17.36
CA ILE A 59 -12.80 6.95 17.59
C ILE A 59 -14.24 7.40 17.22
N GLU A 60 -14.88 6.69 16.30
CA GLU A 60 -16.22 7.03 15.87
C GLU A 60 -17.22 7.03 17.03
N ASN A 61 -17.97 8.11 17.13
CA ASN A 61 -18.99 8.22 18.18
C ASN A 61 -20.11 7.16 17.97
N PRO A 62 -20.61 6.59 19.07
CA PRO A 62 -21.72 5.63 18.97
C PRO A 62 -22.95 6.30 18.38
N THR A 63 -23.65 5.58 17.50
CA THR A 63 -24.92 6.01 16.93
C THR A 63 -26.05 5.95 17.96
N ALA A 64 -27.20 6.55 17.65
CA ALA A 64 -28.38 6.45 18.51
C ALA A 64 -28.81 5.00 18.73
N ASP A 65 -28.72 4.15 17.69
CA ASP A 65 -29.05 2.72 17.77
C ASP A 65 -28.06 1.95 18.65
N ASN A 66 -26.77 2.30 18.59
CA ASN A 66 -25.76 1.71 19.47
C ASN A 66 -26.06 2.02 20.95
N ILE A 67 -26.44 3.25 21.24
CA ILE A 67 -26.79 3.70 22.59
C ILE A 67 -28.11 3.04 23.05
N ALA A 68 -29.12 2.93 22.16
CA ALA A 68 -30.37 2.26 22.47
C ALA A 68 -30.13 0.79 22.83
N TYR A 69 -29.36 0.07 22.03
CA TYR A 69 -28.98 -1.33 22.30
C TYR A 69 -28.18 -1.47 23.61
N PHE A 70 -27.25 -0.58 23.89
CA PHE A 70 -26.54 -0.55 25.17
C PHE A 70 -27.49 -0.39 26.33
N ASN A 71 -28.46 0.54 26.25
CA ASN A 71 -29.46 0.79 27.31
C ASN A 71 -30.44 -0.38 27.49
N GLU A 72 -30.75 -1.12 26.43
CA GLU A 72 -31.54 -2.35 26.52
C GLU A 72 -30.84 -3.41 27.38
N ILE A 73 -29.55 -3.59 27.22
CA ILE A 73 -28.75 -4.61 27.93
C ILE A 73 -28.41 -4.17 29.36
N ILE A 74 -27.97 -2.93 29.55
CA ILE A 74 -27.44 -2.43 30.83
C ILE A 74 -28.53 -1.75 31.68
N GLY A 75 -29.50 -1.15 31.02
CA GLY A 75 -30.52 -0.34 31.66
C GLY A 75 -30.17 1.14 31.66
N ASP A 76 -31.21 1.98 31.80
CA ASP A 76 -31.08 3.45 31.79
C ASP A 76 -30.50 4.03 33.09
N ARG A 77 -30.52 3.27 34.16
CA ARG A 77 -30.09 3.73 35.48
C ARG A 77 -28.58 3.60 35.58
N TYR A 78 -27.89 4.74 35.74
CA TYR A 78 -26.47 4.79 36.03
C TYR A 78 -26.24 5.00 37.52
N VAL A 79 -25.36 4.21 38.11
CA VAL A 79 -24.89 4.32 39.48
C VAL A 79 -23.37 4.49 39.48
N HIS A 80 -22.88 5.62 39.99
CA HIS A 80 -21.45 5.85 40.04
C HIS A 80 -20.81 5.01 41.13
N GLY A 81 -20.10 3.96 40.73
CA GLY A 81 -19.39 3.07 41.65
C GLY A 81 -18.73 1.89 40.93
N PRO A 82 -17.63 1.37 41.49
CA PRO A 82 -16.85 0.31 40.82
C PRO A 82 -17.65 -0.99 40.66
N GLY A 83 -18.51 -1.33 41.59
CA GLY A 83 -19.36 -2.53 41.51
C GLY A 83 -20.35 -2.46 40.34
N PHE A 84 -21.00 -1.31 40.15
CA PHE A 84 -21.92 -1.10 39.01
C PHE A 84 -21.19 -1.24 37.67
N ILE A 85 -20.00 -0.64 37.56
CA ILE A 85 -19.19 -0.70 36.34
C ILE A 85 -18.74 -2.14 36.05
N ALA A 86 -18.31 -2.89 37.05
CA ALA A 86 -17.91 -4.28 36.92
C ALA A 86 -19.07 -5.18 36.46
N ASP A 87 -20.26 -5.00 37.04
CA ASP A 87 -21.47 -5.73 36.65
C ASP A 87 -21.95 -5.37 35.25
N ALA A 88 -21.87 -4.09 34.88
CA ALA A 88 -22.19 -3.65 33.53
C ALA A 88 -21.21 -4.24 32.50
N LEU A 89 -19.91 -4.23 32.75
CA LEU A 89 -18.90 -4.85 31.87
C LEU A 89 -19.13 -6.35 31.72
N LYS A 90 -19.51 -7.05 32.79
CA LYS A 90 -19.80 -8.51 32.74
C LYS A 90 -20.97 -8.82 31.83
N ARG A 91 -22.02 -7.98 31.81
CA ARG A 91 -23.17 -8.13 30.92
C ARG A 91 -22.89 -7.69 29.50
N TRP A 92 -22.14 -6.60 29.33
CA TRP A 92 -21.88 -5.98 28.02
C TRP A 92 -20.78 -6.72 27.23
N LEU A 93 -19.70 -7.14 27.91
CA LEU A 93 -18.53 -7.81 27.33
C LEU A 93 -18.26 -9.16 28.05
N PRO A 94 -19.17 -10.15 27.93
CA PRO A 94 -19.10 -11.37 28.75
C PRO A 94 -17.89 -12.26 28.46
N ARG A 95 -17.27 -12.12 27.26
CA ARG A 95 -16.15 -12.95 26.83
C ARG A 95 -14.77 -12.49 27.35
N ILE A 96 -14.71 -11.32 27.97
CA ILE A 96 -13.46 -10.83 28.56
C ILE A 96 -13.16 -11.66 29.83
N ARG A 97 -11.90 -12.04 29.99
CA ARG A 97 -11.44 -12.76 31.18
C ARG A 97 -11.58 -11.88 32.44
N ASP A 98 -11.78 -12.50 33.57
CA ASP A 98 -12.10 -11.79 34.82
C ASP A 98 -11.02 -10.78 35.24
N TYR A 99 -9.76 -11.13 35.05
CA TYR A 99 -8.65 -10.21 35.37
C TYR A 99 -8.63 -8.95 34.53
N GLU A 100 -8.76 -9.09 33.22
CA GLU A 100 -8.80 -7.97 32.27
C GLU A 100 -10.07 -7.14 32.47
N ARG A 101 -11.19 -7.79 32.77
CA ARG A 101 -12.46 -7.11 33.10
C ARG A 101 -12.34 -6.26 34.35
N ALA A 102 -11.71 -6.79 35.43
CA ALA A 102 -11.47 -6.03 36.64
C ALA A 102 -10.57 -4.81 36.36
N SER A 103 -9.48 -4.99 35.61
CA SER A 103 -8.60 -3.90 35.20
C SER A 103 -9.34 -2.81 34.39
N MET A 104 -10.24 -3.21 33.50
CA MET A 104 -11.05 -2.26 32.73
C MET A 104 -12.07 -1.54 33.63
N ALA A 105 -12.71 -2.24 34.57
CA ALA A 105 -13.64 -1.63 35.50
C ALA A 105 -12.98 -0.55 36.36
N ASP A 106 -11.78 -0.84 36.88
CA ASP A 106 -10.99 0.11 37.63
C ASP A 106 -10.62 1.34 36.77
N GLY A 107 -10.13 1.11 35.56
CA GLY A 107 -9.75 2.19 34.65
C GLY A 107 -10.94 3.09 34.22
N ILE A 108 -12.11 2.50 34.00
CA ILE A 108 -13.35 3.26 33.71
C ILE A 108 -13.75 4.08 34.94
N PHE A 109 -13.73 3.45 36.13
CA PHE A 109 -14.06 4.16 37.38
C PHE A 109 -13.14 5.33 37.64
N ASP A 110 -11.82 5.14 37.52
CA ASP A 110 -10.82 6.19 37.68
C ASP A 110 -11.03 7.35 36.69
N THR A 111 -11.33 7.04 35.43
CA THR A 111 -11.64 8.05 34.42
C THR A 111 -12.85 8.90 34.81
N LEU A 112 -13.92 8.26 35.28
CA LEU A 112 -15.14 8.94 35.71
C LEU A 112 -14.94 9.72 37.01
N GLU A 113 -14.08 9.22 37.93
CA GLU A 113 -13.68 9.95 39.13
C GLU A 113 -12.90 11.24 38.82
N VAL A 114 -12.03 11.23 37.81
CA VAL A 114 -11.37 12.45 37.34
C VAL A 114 -12.41 13.49 36.91
N LEU A 115 -13.40 13.10 36.10
CA LEU A 115 -14.47 13.99 35.65
C LEU A 115 -15.32 14.48 36.83
N ARG A 116 -15.64 13.61 37.79
CA ARG A 116 -16.40 13.97 39.00
C ARG A 116 -15.65 15.01 39.84
N ARG A 117 -14.34 14.82 40.05
CA ARG A 117 -13.49 15.78 40.79
C ARG A 117 -13.37 17.13 40.07
N GLN A 118 -13.53 17.17 38.75
CA GLN A 118 -13.65 18.38 37.95
C GLN A 118 -15.01 19.06 38.04
N GLY A 119 -15.92 18.55 38.86
CA GLY A 119 -17.26 19.13 39.09
C GLY A 119 -18.28 18.76 38.00
N LYS A 120 -18.04 17.74 37.18
CA LYS A 120 -19.00 17.28 36.19
C LYS A 120 -20.18 16.58 36.89
N ASN A 121 -21.41 16.86 36.40
CA ASN A 121 -22.63 16.30 36.97
C ASN A 121 -22.82 14.81 36.55
N ILE A 122 -23.79 14.15 37.19
CA ILE A 122 -24.05 12.73 36.98
C ILE A 122 -24.43 12.39 35.54
N GLU A 123 -25.10 13.28 34.80
CA GLU A 123 -25.47 13.07 33.41
C GLU A 123 -24.25 13.06 32.50
N ILE A 124 -23.27 13.91 32.75
CA ILE A 124 -22.02 13.91 32.02
C ILE A 124 -21.22 12.64 32.30
N LEU A 125 -21.23 12.16 33.54
CA LEU A 125 -20.59 10.88 33.91
C LEU A 125 -21.27 9.72 33.20
N LYS A 126 -22.62 9.66 33.21
CA LYS A 126 -23.40 8.65 32.47
C LYS A 126 -23.07 8.65 30.98
N ASN A 127 -23.05 9.82 30.35
CA ASN A 127 -22.77 9.93 28.92
C ASN A 127 -21.34 9.47 28.58
N ASN A 128 -20.35 9.79 29.39
CA ASN A 128 -18.97 9.31 29.20
C ASN A 128 -18.87 7.79 29.44
N PHE A 129 -19.52 7.27 30.47
CA PHE A 129 -19.62 5.84 30.70
C PHE A 129 -20.23 5.10 29.50
N THR A 130 -21.38 5.52 29.04
CA THR A 130 -22.05 4.93 27.86
C THR A 130 -21.14 4.97 26.64
N ARG A 131 -20.48 6.11 26.38
CA ARG A 131 -19.58 6.27 25.26
C ARG A 131 -18.41 5.29 25.32
N ILE A 132 -17.73 5.21 26.46
CA ILE A 132 -16.62 4.28 26.67
C ILE A 132 -17.08 2.83 26.46
N MET A 133 -18.21 2.45 27.04
CA MET A 133 -18.75 1.09 26.91
C MET A 133 -19.10 0.75 25.46
N CYS A 134 -19.73 1.68 24.72
CA CYS A 134 -20.01 1.51 23.30
C CYS A 134 -18.72 1.41 22.48
N TRP A 135 -17.73 2.27 22.72
CA TRP A 135 -16.44 2.20 22.04
C TRP A 135 -15.77 0.84 22.25
N LEU A 136 -15.72 0.33 23.48
CA LEU A 136 -15.16 -0.98 23.77
C LEU A 136 -15.85 -2.10 22.98
N TYR A 137 -17.15 -2.01 22.78
CA TYR A 137 -17.90 -3.02 22.03
C TYR A 137 -17.78 -2.85 20.52
N TYR A 138 -18.07 -1.67 19.99
CA TYR A 138 -18.19 -1.48 18.54
C TYR A 138 -16.83 -1.28 17.84
N ASN A 139 -15.86 -0.64 18.48
CA ASN A 139 -14.57 -0.33 17.88
C ASN A 139 -13.45 -1.31 18.28
N PHE A 140 -13.57 -1.98 19.45
CA PHE A 140 -12.50 -2.81 19.98
C PHE A 140 -12.91 -4.26 20.27
N TYR A 141 -14.09 -4.69 19.85
CA TYR A 141 -14.58 -6.05 20.11
C TYR A 141 -13.57 -7.14 19.71
N ASN A 142 -12.95 -6.98 18.54
CA ASN A 142 -12.02 -7.97 17.98
C ASN A 142 -10.78 -8.24 18.83
N ILE A 143 -10.40 -7.30 19.71
CA ILE A 143 -9.23 -7.45 20.56
C ILE A 143 -9.56 -7.91 21.99
N MET A 144 -10.85 -7.90 22.39
CA MET A 144 -11.26 -8.13 23.78
C MET A 144 -10.82 -9.49 24.31
N GLU A 145 -10.92 -10.55 23.52
CA GLU A 145 -10.52 -11.91 23.91
C GLU A 145 -8.98 -12.08 23.95
N ARG A 146 -8.25 -11.16 23.32
CA ARG A 146 -6.79 -11.20 23.22
C ARG A 146 -6.07 -10.31 24.22
N LEU A 147 -6.80 -9.47 24.95
CA LEU A 147 -6.20 -8.62 25.97
C LEU A 147 -5.40 -9.47 26.99
N GLY A 148 -4.16 -9.06 27.25
CA GLY A 148 -3.25 -9.76 28.15
C GLY A 148 -2.83 -11.18 27.72
N SER A 149 -3.06 -11.56 26.45
CA SER A 149 -2.55 -12.81 25.87
C SER A 149 -1.04 -12.73 25.59
N GLU A 150 -0.43 -13.86 25.24
CA GLU A 150 0.98 -13.91 24.86
C GLU A 150 1.27 -13.08 23.61
N ASP A 151 0.36 -13.15 22.62
CA ASP A 151 0.41 -12.32 21.41
C ASP A 151 -0.46 -11.07 21.66
N ILE A 152 0.16 -10.07 22.27
CA ILE A 152 -0.50 -8.83 22.72
C ILE A 152 -1.09 -8.07 21.53
N PRO A 153 -2.38 -7.73 21.56
CA PRO A 153 -3.01 -6.93 20.49
C PRO A 153 -2.38 -5.54 20.39
N LYS A 154 -2.23 -5.06 19.16
CA LYS A 154 -1.62 -3.77 18.85
C LYS A 154 -2.70 -2.76 18.47
N ILE A 155 -2.63 -1.57 19.05
CA ILE A 155 -3.49 -0.45 18.69
C ILE A 155 -2.62 0.68 18.15
N ILE A 156 -2.95 1.17 16.98
CA ILE A 156 -2.36 2.37 16.39
C ILE A 156 -3.41 3.46 16.31
N PHE A 157 -3.09 4.63 16.82
CA PHE A 157 -3.93 5.82 16.74
C PHE A 157 -3.15 6.90 16.00
N TRP A 158 -3.73 7.42 14.92
CA TRP A 158 -3.20 8.53 14.16
C TRP A 158 -4.00 9.80 14.44
N GLY A 159 -3.34 10.86 14.86
CA GLY A 159 -3.98 12.17 15.10
C GLY A 159 -3.96 12.63 16.54
N ASN A 160 -4.70 13.68 16.82
CA ASN A 160 -4.76 14.30 18.14
C ASN A 160 -5.87 13.66 18.99
N VAL A 161 -5.49 13.05 20.10
CA VAL A 161 -6.45 12.45 21.03
C VAL A 161 -7.18 13.50 21.86
N ASN A 162 -8.45 13.27 22.18
CA ASN A 162 -9.15 13.96 23.25
C ASN A 162 -9.11 13.18 24.57
N PHE A 163 -9.61 13.78 25.66
CA PHE A 163 -9.57 13.15 26.99
C PHE A 163 -10.26 11.77 27.03
N SER A 164 -11.43 11.65 26.40
CA SER A 164 -12.19 10.38 26.42
C SER A 164 -11.50 9.30 25.62
N GLU A 165 -10.91 9.63 24.46
CA GLU A 165 -10.13 8.73 23.64
C GLU A 165 -8.87 8.26 24.36
N LEU A 166 -8.09 9.20 24.90
CA LEU A 166 -6.88 8.87 25.66
C LEU A 166 -7.18 7.97 26.87
N SER A 167 -8.27 8.27 27.59
CA SER A 167 -8.69 7.45 28.74
C SER A 167 -9.10 6.04 28.28
N THR A 168 -9.84 5.90 27.17
CA THR A 168 -10.22 4.59 26.63
C THR A 168 -8.99 3.78 26.18
N LEU A 169 -8.06 4.41 25.51
CA LEU A 169 -6.79 3.78 25.13
C LEU A 169 -6.00 3.34 26.38
N ASN A 170 -5.94 4.15 27.42
CA ASN A 170 -5.29 3.78 28.67
C ASN A 170 -5.97 2.59 29.36
N ILE A 171 -7.31 2.53 29.36
CA ILE A 171 -8.08 1.38 29.86
C ILE A 171 -7.69 0.11 29.11
N LEU A 172 -7.63 0.17 27.79
CA LEU A 172 -7.24 -0.98 26.94
C LEU A 172 -5.79 -1.39 27.17
N SER A 173 -4.89 -0.43 27.33
CA SER A 173 -3.48 -0.73 27.60
C SER A 173 -3.32 -1.41 28.95
N ASN A 174 -3.92 -0.90 30.01
CA ASN A 174 -3.89 -1.51 31.34
C ASN A 174 -4.53 -2.91 31.37
N ALA A 175 -5.48 -3.18 30.48
CA ALA A 175 -6.10 -4.49 30.30
C ALA A 175 -5.24 -5.44 29.44
N GLY A 176 -4.21 -4.96 28.76
CA GLY A 176 -3.25 -5.82 28.06
C GLY A 176 -3.10 -5.60 26.56
N ALA A 177 -3.30 -4.40 26.07
CA ALA A 177 -2.97 -4.00 24.71
C ALA A 177 -1.71 -3.12 24.65
N ASP A 178 -0.89 -3.26 23.64
CA ASP A 178 0.15 -2.28 23.30
C ASP A 178 -0.42 -1.17 22.42
N ILE A 179 -0.02 0.06 22.70
CA ILE A 179 -0.57 1.23 21.99
C ILE A 179 0.55 2.15 21.52
N ILE A 180 0.46 2.62 20.29
CA ILE A 180 1.21 3.76 19.78
C ILE A 180 0.27 4.87 19.32
N LEU A 181 0.58 6.09 19.75
CA LEU A 181 -0.05 7.32 19.27
C LEU A 181 0.91 8.00 18.31
N LEU A 182 0.49 8.20 17.09
CA LEU A 182 1.22 8.99 16.10
C LEU A 182 0.61 10.38 16.06
N GLN A 183 1.39 11.39 16.49
CA GLN A 183 0.91 12.76 16.66
C GLN A 183 1.58 13.72 15.67
N PRO A 184 1.01 13.92 14.47
CA PRO A 184 1.61 14.76 13.44
C PRO A 184 1.69 16.24 13.84
N GLY A 185 0.78 16.70 14.69
CA GLY A 185 0.75 18.07 15.18
C GLY A 185 1.68 18.37 16.37
N GLY A 186 2.51 17.38 16.77
CA GLY A 186 3.39 17.51 17.94
C GLY A 186 2.68 17.27 19.27
N ASP A 187 3.38 17.50 20.38
CA ASP A 187 3.00 17.04 21.72
C ASP A 187 2.10 18.02 22.49
N SER A 188 1.90 19.24 21.99
CA SER A 188 1.24 20.32 22.75
C SER A 188 -0.21 20.01 23.13
N GLN A 189 -0.98 19.39 22.22
CA GLN A 189 -2.37 19.00 22.50
C GLN A 189 -2.46 17.82 23.46
N TYR A 190 -1.57 16.86 23.35
CA TYR A 190 -1.48 15.76 24.30
C TYR A 190 -1.15 16.26 25.72
N LEU A 191 -0.15 17.12 25.85
CA LEU A 191 0.28 17.68 27.13
C LEU A 191 -0.77 18.60 27.78
N ALA A 192 -1.70 19.17 27.01
CA ALA A 192 -2.85 19.87 27.55
C ALA A 192 -3.82 18.94 28.30
N ILE A 193 -3.88 17.65 27.90
CA ILE A 193 -4.73 16.63 28.51
C ILE A 193 -3.99 15.89 29.64
N ASP A 194 -2.76 15.49 29.38
CA ASP A 194 -1.88 14.77 30.32
C ASP A 194 -0.54 15.49 30.52
N PRO A 195 -0.52 16.60 31.30
CA PRO A 195 0.68 17.43 31.47
C PRO A 195 1.87 16.71 32.11
N LYS A 196 1.61 15.63 32.81
CA LYS A 196 2.65 14.82 33.50
C LYS A 196 3.04 13.57 32.73
N SER A 197 2.50 13.37 31.55
CA SER A 197 2.71 12.14 30.74
C SER A 197 2.51 10.85 31.55
N GLN A 198 1.37 10.78 32.26
CA GLN A 198 1.06 9.63 33.12
C GLN A 198 0.53 8.43 32.32
N PHE A 199 -0.13 8.70 31.15
CA PHE A 199 -0.73 7.64 30.37
C PHE A 199 0.24 7.07 29.32
N SER A 200 1.04 7.88 28.65
CA SER A 200 1.95 7.39 27.61
C SER A 200 3.36 7.95 27.77
N ILE A 201 4.34 7.20 27.27
CA ILE A 201 5.74 7.60 27.24
C ILE A 201 6.05 8.22 25.88
N ASP A 202 6.77 9.35 25.88
CA ASP A 202 7.26 9.96 24.65
C ASP A 202 8.42 9.14 24.07
N LEU A 203 8.23 8.61 22.86
CA LEU A 203 9.26 7.91 22.11
C LEU A 203 9.91 8.88 21.11
N LYS A 204 11.05 9.41 21.50
CA LYS A 204 11.83 10.30 20.64
C LYS A 204 12.63 9.48 19.63
N MET A 205 12.18 9.50 18.39
CA MET A 205 12.85 8.87 17.27
C MET A 205 12.99 9.89 16.14
N GLY A 206 14.16 10.49 16.03
CA GLY A 206 14.43 11.54 15.07
C GLY A 206 14.31 12.97 15.62
N SER A 207 14.76 13.91 14.85
CA SER A 207 14.83 15.34 15.21
C SER A 207 13.77 16.20 14.51
N GLU A 208 13.07 15.66 13.53
CA GLU A 208 12.11 16.38 12.71
C GLU A 208 10.67 15.97 13.05
N GLY A 209 9.72 16.83 12.78
CA GLY A 209 8.30 16.49 12.85
C GLY A 209 7.86 15.62 11.65
N PHE A 210 6.66 15.06 11.73
CA PHE A 210 6.09 14.35 10.60
C PHE A 210 5.98 15.25 9.36
N PRO A 211 6.30 14.74 8.15
CA PRO A 211 6.17 15.51 6.94
C PRO A 211 4.74 16.03 6.71
N PRO A 212 4.57 17.21 6.10
CA PRO A 212 3.24 17.72 5.74
C PRO A 212 2.48 16.70 4.88
N GLY A 213 1.22 16.45 5.23
CA GLY A 213 0.39 15.46 4.53
C GLY A 213 0.65 14.00 4.88
N PHE A 214 1.54 13.72 5.83
CA PHE A 214 1.72 12.37 6.36
C PHE A 214 0.39 11.86 6.95
N ASN A 215 0.00 10.67 6.54
CA ASN A 215 -1.09 9.89 7.11
C ASN A 215 -0.76 8.40 6.97
N LEU A 216 -1.58 7.54 7.53
CA LEU A 216 -1.33 6.10 7.50
C LEU A 216 -1.32 5.53 6.06
N ASP A 217 -2.18 6.03 5.18
CA ASP A 217 -2.22 5.63 3.76
C ASP A 217 -0.96 6.08 3.01
N TRP A 218 -0.49 7.29 3.28
CA TRP A 218 0.75 7.79 2.70
C TRP A 218 1.96 6.95 3.15
N LEU A 219 1.99 6.56 4.42
CA LEU A 219 3.01 5.67 4.96
C LEU A 219 3.05 4.32 4.24
N LEU A 220 1.89 3.75 3.98
CA LEU A 220 1.79 2.48 3.26
C LEU A 220 2.30 2.61 1.81
N LYS A 221 1.93 3.69 1.13
CA LYS A 221 2.40 3.99 -0.24
C LYS A 221 3.91 4.18 -0.31
N LEU A 222 4.49 4.96 0.60
CA LEU A 222 5.94 5.16 0.66
C LEU A 222 6.69 3.85 0.93
N TYR A 223 6.15 3.02 1.79
CA TYR A 223 6.78 1.73 2.08
C TYR A 223 6.72 0.79 0.87
N GLU A 224 5.60 0.73 0.17
CA GLU A 224 5.46 -0.03 -1.07
C GLU A 224 6.45 0.50 -2.12
N ASP A 225 6.58 1.80 -2.26
CA ASP A 225 7.56 2.44 -3.14
C ASP A 225 9.02 2.13 -2.73
N ASP A 226 9.34 2.16 -1.44
CA ASP A 226 10.69 1.84 -0.94
C ASP A 226 11.01 0.34 -1.02
N LYS A 227 10.05 -0.52 -0.75
CA LYS A 227 10.19 -1.96 -0.95
C LYS A 227 10.43 -2.27 -2.42
N ASN A 228 9.69 -1.62 -3.30
CA ASN A 228 9.83 -1.74 -4.74
C ASN A 228 11.19 -1.19 -5.20
N LYS A 229 11.63 -0.05 -4.69
CA LYS A 229 12.98 0.50 -4.94
C LYS A 229 14.07 -0.43 -4.42
N LYS A 230 13.98 -0.93 -3.19
CA LYS A 230 14.95 -1.87 -2.61
C LYS A 230 15.00 -3.20 -3.39
N MET A 231 13.87 -3.69 -3.88
CA MET A 231 13.82 -4.86 -4.79
C MET A 231 14.53 -4.56 -6.12
N LEU A 232 14.40 -3.36 -6.64
CA LEU A 232 15.05 -2.92 -7.88
C LEU A 232 16.56 -2.67 -7.73
N TYR A 233 16.99 -2.18 -6.55
CA TYR A 233 18.40 -1.82 -6.29
C TYR A 233 19.19 -2.90 -5.54
N SER A 234 18.55 -3.88 -4.93
CA SER A 234 19.26 -5.03 -4.40
C SER A 234 19.75 -5.88 -5.59
N GLY A 235 21.01 -5.75 -5.91
CA GLY A 235 21.69 -6.47 -7.01
C GLY A 235 21.66 -8.01 -6.92
N ASN A 236 20.78 -8.57 -6.09
CA ASN A 236 20.49 -9.98 -5.91
C ASN A 236 19.18 -10.43 -6.52
N VAL A 237 18.44 -9.54 -7.20
CA VAL A 237 17.32 -10.01 -8.02
C VAL A 237 17.92 -10.56 -9.31
N ASN A 238 18.22 -11.85 -9.30
CA ASN A 238 18.38 -12.60 -10.53
C ASN A 238 17.04 -12.58 -11.25
N ILE A 239 16.77 -11.51 -11.98
CA ILE A 239 15.66 -11.43 -12.92
C ILE A 239 16.00 -12.45 -14.00
N LYS A 240 15.52 -13.67 -13.81
CA LYS A 240 15.57 -14.64 -14.90
C LYS A 240 14.76 -14.02 -16.03
N PRO A 241 15.24 -14.08 -17.29
CA PRO A 241 14.55 -13.48 -18.44
C PRO A 241 13.10 -13.92 -18.61
N ASN A 242 12.66 -14.93 -17.89
CA ASN A 242 11.32 -15.53 -17.97
C ASN A 242 10.46 -15.34 -16.71
N THR A 243 10.86 -14.50 -15.75
CA THR A 243 10.05 -14.25 -14.55
C THR A 243 9.38 -12.89 -14.65
N ASN A 244 8.06 -12.90 -14.48
CA ASN A 244 7.28 -11.69 -14.37
C ASN A 244 7.65 -10.98 -13.05
N ALA A 245 8.30 -9.84 -13.13
CA ALA A 245 8.58 -8.98 -11.98
C ALA A 245 7.62 -7.78 -12.03
N TRP A 246 6.77 -7.68 -11.04
CA TRP A 246 5.84 -6.55 -10.89
C TRP A 246 6.41 -5.56 -9.89
N LEU A 247 6.27 -4.27 -10.16
CA LEU A 247 6.70 -3.19 -9.25
C LEU A 247 5.74 -3.04 -8.06
N SER A 248 4.44 -3.12 -8.31
CA SER A 248 3.40 -2.96 -7.29
C SER A 248 2.73 -4.27 -6.84
N GLY A 249 3.05 -5.40 -7.49
CA GLY A 249 2.30 -6.65 -7.33
C GLY A 249 1.01 -6.71 -8.15
N ASP A 250 0.62 -5.60 -8.78
CA ASP A 250 -0.46 -5.48 -9.74
C ASP A 250 0.07 -4.93 -11.04
N ILE A 251 0.08 -5.76 -12.09
CA ILE A 251 0.57 -5.40 -13.41
C ILE A 251 -0.19 -4.21 -14.01
N PHE A 252 -1.49 -4.10 -13.73
CA PHE A 252 -2.31 -3.05 -14.31
C PHE A 252 -1.96 -1.69 -13.70
N GLU A 253 -1.64 -1.65 -12.40
CA GLU A 253 -1.09 -0.46 -11.75
C GLU A 253 0.30 -0.12 -12.27
N ASP A 254 1.17 -1.09 -12.45
CA ASP A 254 2.49 -0.89 -13.02
C ASP A 254 2.42 -0.31 -14.44
N LEU A 255 1.56 -0.83 -15.29
CA LEU A 255 1.34 -0.32 -16.65
C LEU A 255 0.79 1.11 -16.68
N LYS A 256 -0.03 1.50 -15.69
CA LYS A 256 -0.56 2.87 -15.56
C LYS A 256 0.52 3.86 -15.14
N ASN A 257 1.39 3.44 -14.21
CA ASN A 257 2.29 4.33 -13.47
C ASN A 257 3.72 4.39 -14.02
N ILE A 258 4.09 3.55 -14.97
CA ILE A 258 5.43 3.59 -15.57
C ILE A 258 5.60 4.90 -16.34
N LYS A 259 6.37 5.80 -15.76
CA LYS A 259 6.81 7.06 -16.36
C LYS A 259 8.33 7.04 -16.50
N ARG A 260 8.83 7.69 -17.57
CA ARG A 260 10.24 8.06 -17.62
C ARG A 260 10.44 9.17 -16.59
N GLY A 261 11.19 8.93 -15.52
CA GLY A 261 11.53 9.94 -14.52
C GLY A 261 12.50 10.97 -15.09
N GLU A 262 12.30 12.25 -14.76
CA GLU A 262 13.16 13.35 -15.22
C GLU A 262 14.63 13.21 -14.75
N ASN A 263 14.87 12.46 -13.67
CA ASN A 263 16.18 12.35 -13.02
C ASN A 263 16.72 10.92 -12.90
N THR A 264 16.11 9.92 -13.53
CA THR A 264 16.60 8.55 -13.44
C THR A 264 17.08 8.05 -14.80
N ALA A 265 18.32 7.59 -14.85
CA ALA A 265 18.93 6.96 -16.04
C ALA A 265 18.30 5.59 -16.40
N PHE A 266 17.23 5.18 -15.73
CA PHE A 266 16.59 3.89 -15.93
C PHE A 266 15.20 4.05 -16.54
N PHE A 267 15.08 3.58 -17.78
CA PHE A 267 13.80 3.45 -18.47
C PHE A 267 13.36 1.99 -18.35
N TYR A 268 12.23 1.76 -17.72
CA TYR A 268 11.65 0.43 -17.69
C TYR A 268 10.84 0.23 -18.98
N ASN A 269 11.34 -0.64 -19.85
CA ASN A 269 10.53 -1.21 -20.92
C ASN A 269 9.91 -2.49 -20.38
N MET A 270 8.60 -2.57 -20.39
CA MET A 270 7.88 -3.75 -19.93
C MET A 270 7.34 -4.51 -21.13
N PHE A 271 7.72 -5.76 -21.24
CA PHE A 271 7.12 -6.72 -22.15
C PHE A 271 6.33 -7.73 -21.32
N VAL A 272 5.02 -7.72 -21.47
CA VAL A 272 4.12 -8.58 -20.69
C VAL A 272 3.40 -9.53 -21.61
N ARG A 273 3.49 -10.82 -21.30
CA ARG A 273 2.69 -11.86 -21.91
C ARG A 273 1.74 -12.45 -20.89
N ILE A 274 0.44 -12.30 -21.14
CA ILE A 274 -0.62 -12.88 -20.31
C ILE A 274 -1.01 -14.23 -20.92
N ASN A 275 -0.81 -15.31 -20.16
CA ASN A 275 -1.16 -16.67 -20.57
C ASN A 275 -2.26 -17.20 -19.66
N GLY A 276 -3.40 -17.52 -20.26
CA GLY A 276 -4.53 -18.12 -19.56
C GLY A 276 -5.44 -17.10 -18.87
N CYS A 277 -6.62 -17.51 -18.56
CA CYS A 277 -7.62 -16.82 -17.78
C CYS A 277 -8.54 -17.86 -17.13
N ASP A 278 -9.00 -17.56 -15.93
CA ASP A 278 -9.97 -18.41 -15.23
C ASP A 278 -11.38 -18.26 -15.83
N ASP A 279 -11.69 -17.06 -16.31
CA ASP A 279 -12.94 -16.75 -17.00
C ASP A 279 -12.66 -15.89 -18.25
N ARG A 280 -13.00 -16.41 -19.41
CA ARG A 280 -12.76 -15.75 -20.70
C ARG A 280 -13.53 -14.43 -20.85
N ASN A 281 -14.71 -14.32 -20.27
CA ASN A 281 -15.51 -13.10 -20.33
C ASN A 281 -14.92 -12.01 -19.43
N ASN A 282 -14.50 -12.37 -18.21
CA ASN A 282 -13.84 -11.44 -17.31
C ASN A 282 -12.51 -10.95 -17.88
N TYR A 283 -11.72 -11.84 -18.45
CA TYR A 283 -10.45 -11.50 -19.10
C TYR A 283 -10.61 -10.40 -20.15
N THR A 284 -11.58 -10.55 -21.06
CA THR A 284 -11.84 -9.55 -22.11
C THR A 284 -12.30 -8.22 -21.50
N ASN A 285 -13.14 -8.26 -20.47
CA ASN A 285 -13.61 -7.05 -19.77
C ASN A 285 -12.48 -6.34 -19.02
N GLU A 286 -11.63 -7.06 -18.32
CA GLU A 286 -10.48 -6.51 -17.61
C GLU A 286 -9.49 -5.83 -18.55
N LEU A 287 -9.19 -6.44 -19.69
CA LEU A 287 -8.32 -5.84 -20.69
C LEU A 287 -8.96 -4.60 -21.34
N TYR A 288 -10.28 -4.61 -21.54
CA TYR A 288 -10.98 -3.41 -22.01
C TYR A 288 -10.96 -2.28 -20.98
N LEU A 289 -11.16 -2.60 -19.70
CA LEU A 289 -11.06 -1.63 -18.61
C LEU A 289 -9.63 -1.07 -18.51
N LEU A 290 -8.62 -1.92 -18.59
CA LEU A 290 -7.22 -1.49 -18.63
C LEU A 290 -6.98 -0.51 -19.78
N TYR A 291 -7.45 -0.82 -21.00
CA TYR A 291 -7.33 0.08 -22.13
C TYR A 291 -7.98 1.44 -21.85
N GLN A 292 -9.18 1.46 -21.28
CA GLN A 292 -9.88 2.70 -20.93
C GLN A 292 -9.12 3.51 -19.85
N ASP A 293 -8.61 2.83 -18.84
CA ASP A 293 -7.85 3.47 -17.75
C ASP A 293 -6.53 4.08 -18.26
N LEU A 294 -5.82 3.37 -19.13
CA LEU A 294 -4.61 3.88 -19.77
C LEU A 294 -4.90 5.12 -20.65
N LYS A 295 -6.03 5.12 -21.35
CA LYS A 295 -6.50 6.28 -22.11
C LYS A 295 -6.83 7.46 -21.20
N ARG A 296 -7.52 7.23 -20.07
CA ARG A 296 -7.81 8.26 -19.05
C ARG A 296 -6.54 8.83 -18.44
N ALA A 297 -5.51 8.00 -18.26
CA ALA A 297 -4.19 8.41 -17.79
C ALA A 297 -3.36 9.14 -18.89
N ASN A 298 -3.98 9.47 -20.02
CA ASN A 298 -3.35 10.14 -21.16
C ASN A 298 -2.13 9.38 -21.73
N ARG A 299 -2.17 8.03 -21.68
CA ARG A 299 -1.13 7.20 -22.28
C ARG A 299 -1.44 6.94 -23.75
N LYS A 300 -0.39 6.90 -24.58
CA LYS A 300 -0.52 6.39 -25.95
C LYS A 300 -0.64 4.88 -25.93
N VAL A 301 -1.74 4.36 -26.41
CA VAL A 301 -2.04 2.92 -26.41
C VAL A 301 -2.44 2.47 -27.80
N GLN A 302 -1.79 1.45 -28.31
CA GLN A 302 -2.17 0.70 -29.50
C GLN A 302 -2.63 -0.69 -29.10
N VAL A 303 -3.73 -1.16 -29.69
CA VAL A 303 -4.24 -2.49 -29.48
C VAL A 303 -4.17 -3.28 -30.78
N ILE A 304 -3.58 -4.46 -30.73
CA ILE A 304 -3.62 -5.45 -31.80
C ILE A 304 -4.58 -6.55 -31.36
N ASN A 305 -5.70 -6.69 -32.05
CA ASN A 305 -6.73 -7.66 -31.72
C ASN A 305 -6.60 -8.88 -32.65
N ASN A 306 -6.64 -10.06 -32.08
CA ASN A 306 -6.49 -11.38 -32.71
C ASN A 306 -5.06 -11.68 -33.18
N SER A 307 -4.80 -11.71 -34.46
CA SER A 307 -3.47 -11.96 -35.03
C SER A 307 -2.92 -10.72 -35.71
N ILE A 308 -1.60 -10.60 -35.76
CA ILE A 308 -0.95 -9.60 -36.60
C ILE A 308 -1.29 -9.96 -38.06
N THR A 309 -2.10 -9.14 -38.70
CA THR A 309 -2.51 -9.38 -40.09
C THR A 309 -1.34 -9.23 -41.04
N ASN A 310 -1.25 -10.10 -42.01
CA ASN A 310 -0.25 -10.00 -43.06
C ASN A 310 -0.30 -8.65 -43.74
N PRO A 311 0.84 -8.07 -44.11
CA PRO A 311 0.86 -6.80 -44.87
C PRO A 311 0.13 -6.96 -46.20
N SER A 312 -0.56 -5.88 -46.62
CA SER A 312 -1.17 -5.83 -47.91
C SER A 312 -0.11 -5.75 -49.03
N VAL A 313 -0.51 -6.06 -50.25
CA VAL A 313 0.37 -5.93 -51.44
C VAL A 313 0.89 -4.51 -51.58
N ASP A 314 0.06 -3.51 -51.27
CA ASP A 314 0.42 -2.09 -51.36
C ASP A 314 1.45 -1.69 -50.28
N GLU A 315 1.34 -2.24 -49.08
CA GLU A 315 2.33 -2.00 -48.01
C GLU A 315 3.68 -2.62 -48.39
N ILE A 316 3.68 -3.86 -48.85
CA ILE A 316 4.88 -4.54 -49.32
C ILE A 316 5.52 -3.81 -50.52
N ALA A 317 4.70 -3.31 -51.43
CA ALA A 317 5.21 -2.56 -52.58
C ALA A 317 5.87 -1.24 -52.23
N LYS A 318 5.51 -0.63 -51.10
CA LYS A 318 6.15 0.60 -50.58
C LYS A 318 7.52 0.36 -49.98
N ILE A 319 7.84 -0.89 -49.58
CA ILE A 319 9.15 -1.22 -49.05
C ILE A 319 10.13 -1.34 -50.22
N LYS A 320 11.14 -0.47 -50.20
CA LYS A 320 12.24 -0.51 -51.18
C LYS A 320 13.09 -1.77 -50.89
N ARG A 321 13.17 -2.62 -51.88
CA ARG A 321 13.98 -3.83 -51.82
C ARG A 321 15.42 -3.55 -52.25
N GLY A 322 16.38 -4.04 -51.49
CA GLY A 322 17.81 -4.02 -51.79
C GLY A 322 18.36 -5.41 -52.00
N ASN A 323 19.60 -5.50 -52.39
CA ASN A 323 20.37 -6.73 -52.36
C ASN A 323 21.17 -6.80 -51.06
N TYR A 324 20.73 -7.64 -50.13
CA TYR A 324 21.24 -7.70 -48.78
C TYR A 324 22.49 -8.60 -48.69
N ALA A 325 23.54 -8.17 -49.36
CA ALA A 325 24.81 -8.89 -49.33
C ALA A 325 25.55 -8.77 -47.99
N ASN A 326 25.26 -7.70 -47.24
CA ASN A 326 25.89 -7.42 -45.96
C ASN A 326 25.01 -6.51 -45.07
N GLU A 327 25.45 -6.33 -43.82
CA GLU A 327 24.75 -5.54 -42.79
C GLU A 327 24.56 -4.07 -43.19
N ASN A 328 25.52 -3.46 -43.84
CA ASN A 328 25.39 -2.05 -44.29
C ASN A 328 24.24 -1.82 -45.25
N GLN A 329 23.92 -2.81 -46.07
CA GLN A 329 22.82 -2.74 -47.00
C GLN A 329 21.47 -2.78 -46.25
N LEU A 330 21.36 -3.64 -45.22
CA LEU A 330 20.19 -3.68 -44.33
C LEU A 330 19.97 -2.32 -43.63
N ILE A 331 21.04 -1.71 -43.13
CA ILE A 331 20.99 -0.41 -42.48
C ILE A 331 20.50 0.68 -43.42
N LEU A 332 20.97 0.68 -44.67
CA LEU A 332 20.56 1.68 -45.66
C LEU A 332 19.09 1.60 -45.99
N ASP A 333 18.58 0.37 -46.15
CA ASP A 333 17.16 0.15 -46.50
C ASP A 333 16.21 0.53 -45.35
N LEU A 334 16.61 0.26 -44.11
CA LEU A 334 15.85 0.67 -42.94
C LEU A 334 15.68 2.18 -42.82
N LYS A 335 16.74 2.96 -43.09
CA LYS A 335 16.67 4.41 -43.07
C LYS A 335 15.70 4.96 -44.15
N THR A 336 15.48 4.23 -45.22
CA THR A 336 14.56 4.66 -46.30
C THR A 336 13.15 4.14 -46.10
N ASN A 337 12.96 3.03 -45.39
CA ASN A 337 11.69 2.34 -45.26
C ASN A 337 10.96 2.57 -43.92
N ILE A 338 11.65 2.97 -42.86
CA ILE A 338 11.03 3.31 -41.59
C ILE A 338 10.98 4.83 -41.42
N LYS A 339 9.77 5.35 -41.18
CA LYS A 339 9.52 6.79 -41.15
C LYS A 339 9.39 7.32 -39.69
N PHE A 340 10.37 7.06 -38.85
CA PHE A 340 10.42 7.76 -37.58
C PHE A 340 10.83 9.24 -37.80
N THR A 341 10.11 10.14 -37.14
CA THR A 341 10.45 11.58 -37.14
C THR A 341 11.62 11.87 -36.17
N ASN A 342 11.82 11.02 -35.16
CA ASN A 342 12.89 11.14 -34.20
C ASN A 342 14.05 10.21 -34.59
N ASN A 343 15.23 10.78 -34.82
CA ASN A 343 16.42 10.03 -35.25
C ASN A 343 16.87 9.00 -34.21
N THR A 344 16.74 9.29 -32.92
CA THR A 344 17.10 8.35 -31.85
C THR A 344 16.27 7.08 -31.91
N PHE A 345 14.96 7.22 -32.13
CA PHE A 345 14.07 6.07 -32.30
C PHE A 345 14.36 5.30 -33.58
N LEU A 346 14.70 6.00 -34.65
CA LEU A 346 15.12 5.36 -35.89
C LEU A 346 16.40 4.53 -35.71
N ASP A 347 17.39 5.08 -35.01
CA ASP A 347 18.67 4.38 -34.76
C ASP A 347 18.45 3.13 -33.89
N VAL A 348 17.66 3.23 -32.84
CA VAL A 348 17.32 2.06 -31.98
C VAL A 348 16.53 0.99 -32.77
N ALA A 349 15.54 1.40 -33.55
CA ALA A 349 14.77 0.47 -34.37
C ALA A 349 15.64 -0.23 -35.43
N ARG A 350 16.57 0.51 -36.03
CA ARG A 350 17.54 -0.02 -36.99
C ARG A 350 18.42 -1.09 -36.34
N ASP A 351 19.03 -0.77 -35.21
CA ASP A 351 19.97 -1.69 -34.55
C ASP A 351 19.23 -2.97 -34.12
N ALA A 352 18.07 -2.84 -33.48
CA ALA A 352 17.26 -4.00 -33.07
C ALA A 352 16.82 -4.86 -34.26
N PHE A 353 16.44 -4.27 -35.39
CA PHE A 353 16.05 -5.01 -36.58
C PHE A 353 17.24 -5.75 -37.21
N VAL A 354 18.38 -5.06 -37.37
CA VAL A 354 19.58 -5.65 -37.96
C VAL A 354 20.06 -6.83 -37.13
N ASP A 355 20.17 -6.65 -35.81
CA ASP A 355 20.55 -7.73 -34.90
C ASP A 355 19.59 -8.92 -35.00
N THR A 356 18.29 -8.66 -35.02
CA THR A 356 17.28 -9.73 -35.16
C THR A 356 17.42 -10.49 -36.49
N MET A 357 17.67 -9.79 -37.60
CA MET A 357 17.83 -10.44 -38.91
C MET A 357 19.12 -11.28 -38.95
N ILE A 358 20.23 -10.76 -38.43
CA ILE A 358 21.51 -11.47 -38.37
C ILE A 358 21.41 -12.70 -37.47
N GLU A 359 20.84 -12.57 -36.30
CA GLU A 359 20.69 -13.71 -35.40
C GLU A 359 19.75 -14.78 -35.98
N THR A 360 18.63 -14.37 -36.59
CA THR A 360 17.70 -15.27 -37.24
C THR A 360 18.37 -15.99 -38.42
N SER A 361 19.20 -15.29 -39.21
CA SER A 361 19.98 -15.86 -40.29
C SER A 361 20.92 -16.99 -39.78
N LYS A 362 21.62 -16.74 -38.69
CA LYS A 362 22.51 -17.70 -38.02
C LYS A 362 21.74 -18.91 -37.47
N LEU A 363 20.65 -18.67 -36.74
CA LEU A 363 19.85 -19.71 -36.11
C LEU A 363 19.18 -20.63 -37.15
N MET A 364 18.71 -20.05 -38.25
CA MET A 364 18.02 -20.82 -39.32
C MET A 364 18.98 -21.33 -40.41
N ASN A 365 20.26 -21.05 -40.32
CA ASN A 365 21.26 -21.35 -41.34
C ASN A 365 20.81 -20.92 -42.76
N MET A 366 20.29 -19.68 -42.86
CA MET A 366 19.78 -19.10 -44.10
C MET A 366 20.56 -17.82 -44.44
N ASP A 367 20.72 -17.52 -45.72
CA ASP A 367 21.30 -16.22 -46.12
C ASP A 367 20.37 -15.05 -45.83
N LEU A 368 20.94 -13.83 -45.69
CA LEU A 368 20.19 -12.62 -45.35
C LEU A 368 19.11 -12.28 -46.37
N ASN A 369 19.28 -12.57 -47.67
CA ASN A 369 18.25 -12.28 -48.67
C ASN A 369 16.99 -13.14 -48.47
N LYS A 370 17.16 -14.39 -48.06
CA LYS A 370 16.01 -15.27 -47.74
C LYS A 370 15.30 -14.81 -46.48
N ILE A 371 16.05 -14.45 -45.45
CA ILE A 371 15.48 -13.94 -44.20
C ILE A 371 14.76 -12.59 -44.43
N MET A 372 15.32 -11.70 -45.26
CA MET A 372 14.71 -10.42 -45.57
C MET A 372 13.38 -10.50 -46.30
N ASN A 373 13.06 -11.56 -46.98
CA ASN A 373 11.70 -11.76 -47.49
C ASN A 373 10.65 -11.84 -46.37
N LYS A 374 11.04 -12.34 -45.19
CA LYS A 374 10.23 -12.29 -43.97
C LYS A 374 10.41 -10.93 -43.27
N GLY A 375 11.59 -10.36 -43.26
CA GLY A 375 11.91 -9.05 -42.70
C GLY A 375 11.09 -7.92 -43.29
N ILE A 376 10.70 -8.00 -44.58
CA ILE A 376 9.79 -7.03 -45.22
C ILE A 376 8.44 -6.97 -44.48
N TYR A 377 7.91 -8.09 -44.01
CA TYR A 377 6.69 -8.12 -43.20
C TYR A 377 6.88 -7.38 -41.89
N ILE A 378 8.02 -7.61 -41.21
CA ILE A 378 8.36 -6.94 -39.96
C ILE A 378 8.47 -5.41 -40.18
N LEU A 379 9.10 -4.96 -41.27
CA LEU A 379 9.16 -3.53 -41.63
C LEU A 379 7.77 -2.90 -41.83
N CYS A 380 6.86 -3.62 -42.49
CA CYS A 380 5.48 -3.17 -42.63
C CYS A 380 4.78 -3.06 -41.25
N TRP A 381 4.97 -4.03 -40.37
CA TRP A 381 4.38 -4.02 -39.03
C TRP A 381 4.98 -2.92 -38.14
N ILE A 382 6.29 -2.69 -38.19
CA ILE A 382 6.92 -1.57 -37.50
C ILE A 382 6.29 -0.25 -37.94
N ASN A 383 6.13 -0.03 -39.24
CA ASN A 383 5.50 1.18 -39.75
C ASN A 383 4.03 1.31 -39.35
N ARG A 384 3.26 0.22 -39.40
CA ARG A 384 1.83 0.21 -39.08
C ARG A 384 1.56 0.44 -37.60
N TYR A 385 2.32 -0.20 -36.70
CA TYR A 385 2.00 -0.23 -35.28
C TYR A 385 2.94 0.62 -34.44
N ILE A 386 4.25 0.55 -34.69
CA ILE A 386 5.23 1.18 -33.81
C ILE A 386 5.47 2.64 -34.21
N VAL A 387 5.66 2.93 -35.48
CA VAL A 387 5.91 4.30 -35.97
C VAL A 387 4.72 5.20 -35.66
N GLU A 388 3.49 4.72 -35.89
CA GLU A 388 2.28 5.48 -35.60
C GLU A 388 2.08 5.70 -34.09
N LEU A 389 2.31 4.67 -33.28
CA LEU A 389 2.23 4.75 -31.82
C LEU A 389 3.22 5.77 -31.25
N MET A 390 4.42 5.84 -31.78
CA MET A 390 5.49 6.71 -31.31
C MET A 390 5.52 8.09 -32.00
N ASN A 391 4.59 8.36 -32.91
CA ASN A 391 4.54 9.65 -33.63
C ASN A 391 4.36 10.83 -32.66
N GLY A 392 5.21 11.85 -32.79
CA GLY A 392 5.23 13.04 -31.93
C GLY A 392 5.75 12.81 -30.51
N MET A 393 6.41 11.69 -30.26
CA MET A 393 7.06 11.39 -28.99
C MET A 393 8.56 11.67 -29.06
N ASP A 394 9.14 11.95 -27.89
CA ASP A 394 10.58 12.06 -27.66
C ASP A 394 11.01 11.13 -26.51
N ILE A 395 12.29 11.16 -26.15
CA ILE A 395 12.86 10.32 -25.10
C ILE A 395 12.31 10.64 -23.69
N HIS A 396 11.69 11.80 -23.49
CA HIS A 396 11.08 12.23 -22.24
C HIS A 396 9.58 11.91 -22.17
N SER A 397 9.00 11.54 -23.29
CA SER A 397 7.59 11.20 -23.36
C SER A 397 7.29 9.92 -22.55
N PRO A 398 6.10 9.81 -21.93
CA PRO A 398 5.68 8.58 -21.27
C PRO A 398 5.76 7.39 -22.22
N THR A 399 6.27 6.26 -21.74
CA THR A 399 6.41 5.04 -22.56
C THR A 399 5.06 4.64 -23.18
N PRO A 400 4.98 4.46 -24.50
CA PRO A 400 3.77 3.99 -25.14
C PRO A 400 3.50 2.52 -24.82
N ILE A 401 2.25 2.11 -24.93
CA ILE A 401 1.82 0.76 -24.57
C ILE A 401 1.22 0.07 -25.79
N LEU A 402 1.76 -1.09 -26.14
CA LEU A 402 1.23 -1.97 -27.16
C LEU A 402 0.55 -3.16 -26.49
N ILE A 403 -0.75 -3.30 -26.66
CA ILE A 403 -1.52 -4.42 -26.16
C ILE A 403 -1.78 -5.39 -27.31
N TYR A 404 -1.36 -6.62 -27.15
CA TYR A 404 -1.60 -7.68 -28.12
C TYR A 404 -2.55 -8.72 -27.56
N PHE A 405 -3.67 -8.91 -28.25
CA PHE A 405 -4.67 -9.94 -27.94
C PHE A 405 -4.59 -11.05 -28.97
N GLY A 406 -3.98 -12.14 -28.64
CA GLY A 406 -3.94 -13.27 -29.55
C GLY A 406 -2.95 -14.35 -29.10
N SER A 407 -2.99 -15.50 -29.76
CA SER A 407 -1.94 -16.48 -29.64
C SER A 407 -0.70 -15.98 -30.37
N VAL A 408 0.44 -16.04 -29.71
CA VAL A 408 1.74 -15.84 -30.36
C VAL A 408 2.03 -17.17 -31.08
N GLU A 409 1.86 -17.20 -32.39
CA GLU A 409 2.28 -18.28 -33.25
C GLU A 409 3.78 -18.23 -33.58
#